data_7a88426ea3ce1501fd0069e13e921fb0
#
_entry.id   7a88426ea3ce1501fd0069e13e921fb0
#
_cell.length_a   1.000
_cell.length_b   1.000
_cell.length_c   1.000
_cell.angle_alpha   90.00
_cell.angle_beta   90.00
_cell.angle_gamma   90.00
#
_symmetry.space_group_name_H-M   'P 1'
#
loop_
_entity.id
_entity.type
_entity.pdbx_description
1 polymer ?
#
loop_
_entity_poly.entity_id
_entity_poly.type
_entity_poly.pdbx_seq_one_letter_code
_entity_poly.pdbx_strand_id
1 'polypeptide(L)'
;CPEATATGQLIEELIREEFQVTLTKEIATCLYLAIATDSGFFKYSNTTPAVLRTAATLVEAGAEPNFLSENFEVRPLWTLQRLAESLSTLEVYFDGRLAEMSIITQDEDPAGFSEGFVDFPRSIPTAEVAAFYKQVDSATTRVSLRSKGMNVAQVAESLGGGGHYRAAGLTFSGTLSEAKLAIRAALAPLMEG
;
A
#
# COMPACT_ATOMS: atom_id res chain seq x y z
N CYS A 1 4.75 11.64 -17.75
CA CYS A 1 6.07 11.95 -17.21
C CYS A 1 6.44 10.84 -16.19
N PRO A 2 7.44 10.00 -16.44
CA PRO A 2 7.77 8.88 -15.55
C PRO A 2 8.37 9.32 -14.21
N GLU A 3 8.70 10.60 -14.04
CA GLU A 3 9.33 11.14 -12.83
C GLU A 3 8.34 11.76 -11.85
N ALA A 4 7.07 11.92 -12.23
CA ALA A 4 6.05 12.44 -11.33
C ALA A 4 5.64 11.39 -10.30
N THR A 5 5.59 11.78 -9.05
CA THR A 5 5.21 10.90 -7.93
C THR A 5 3.73 10.52 -7.99
N ALA A 6 2.90 11.45 -8.44
CA ALA A 6 1.45 11.31 -8.53
C ALA A 6 0.90 12.08 -9.74
N THR A 7 -0.21 11.61 -10.28
CA THR A 7 -0.96 12.36 -11.31
C THR A 7 -1.34 13.76 -10.81
N GLY A 8 -1.62 13.92 -9.51
CA GLY A 8 -1.93 15.21 -8.89
C GLY A 8 -0.84 16.25 -9.05
N GLN A 9 0.44 15.85 -9.07
CA GLN A 9 1.56 16.77 -9.33
C GLN A 9 1.52 17.31 -10.77
N LEU A 10 1.27 16.45 -11.76
CA LEU A 10 1.16 16.86 -13.16
C LEU A 10 -0.04 17.77 -13.40
N ILE A 11 -1.15 17.50 -12.73
CA ILE A 11 -2.36 18.33 -12.82
C ILE A 11 -2.10 19.71 -12.19
N GLU A 12 -1.42 19.78 -11.04
CA GLU A 12 -1.05 21.06 -10.41
C GLU A 12 -0.20 21.90 -11.37
N GLU A 13 0.83 21.32 -11.96
CA GLU A 13 1.72 21.96 -12.91
C GLU A 13 0.95 22.49 -14.14
N LEU A 14 0.07 21.70 -14.72
CA LEU A 14 -0.80 22.11 -15.84
C LEU A 14 -1.72 23.27 -15.46
N ILE A 15 -2.38 23.21 -14.31
CA ILE A 15 -3.29 24.25 -13.84
C ILE A 15 -2.53 25.57 -13.67
N ARG A 16 -1.37 25.53 -13.04
CA ARG A 16 -0.58 26.71 -12.71
C ARG A 16 0.17 27.29 -13.91
N GLU A 17 0.81 26.44 -14.73
CA GLU A 17 1.72 26.91 -15.78
C GLU A 17 1.01 27.08 -17.13
N GLU A 18 0.17 26.12 -17.51
CA GLU A 18 -0.47 26.16 -18.85
C GLU A 18 -1.81 26.89 -18.82
N PHE A 19 -2.65 26.60 -17.85
CA PHE A 19 -3.98 27.22 -17.79
C PHE A 19 -4.02 28.52 -17.00
N GLN A 20 -2.99 28.82 -16.21
CA GLN A 20 -2.88 30.02 -15.35
C GLN A 20 -4.12 30.25 -14.46
N VAL A 21 -4.73 29.15 -14.00
CA VAL A 21 -5.88 29.16 -13.11
C VAL A 21 -5.42 29.24 -11.67
N THR A 22 -6.04 30.12 -10.90
CA THR A 22 -5.79 30.24 -9.47
C THR A 22 -6.25 28.96 -8.74
N LEU A 23 -5.37 28.37 -7.95
CA LEU A 23 -5.73 27.24 -7.09
C LEU A 23 -6.70 27.70 -6.00
N THR A 24 -7.93 27.18 -6.04
CA THR A 24 -8.85 27.36 -4.90
C THR A 24 -8.51 26.35 -3.79
N LYS A 25 -9.01 26.59 -2.58
CA LYS A 25 -8.83 25.69 -1.44
C LYS A 25 -9.28 24.24 -1.79
N GLU A 26 -10.39 24.09 -2.48
CA GLU A 26 -10.95 22.80 -2.85
C GLU A 26 -10.03 22.06 -3.84
N ILE A 27 -9.55 22.75 -4.88
CA ILE A 27 -8.60 22.20 -5.85
C ILE A 27 -7.31 21.81 -5.14
N ALA A 28 -6.76 22.69 -4.32
CA ALA A 28 -5.53 22.46 -3.57
C ALA A 28 -5.67 21.26 -2.63
N THR A 29 -6.80 21.11 -1.94
CA THR A 29 -7.09 19.99 -1.04
C THR A 29 -7.15 18.67 -1.79
N CYS A 30 -7.83 18.60 -2.94
CA CYS A 30 -7.90 17.40 -3.76
C CYS A 30 -6.53 16.98 -4.31
N LEU A 31 -5.74 17.94 -4.80
CA LEU A 31 -4.39 17.69 -5.33
C LEU A 31 -3.43 17.26 -4.22
N TYR A 32 -3.51 17.91 -3.06
CA TYR A 32 -2.71 17.53 -1.90
C TYR A 32 -3.02 16.09 -1.47
N LEU A 33 -4.31 15.72 -1.38
CA LEU A 33 -4.72 14.36 -1.04
C LEU A 33 -4.16 13.33 -2.04
N ALA A 34 -4.27 13.59 -3.34
CA ALA A 34 -3.75 12.71 -4.37
C ALA A 34 -2.23 12.49 -4.22
N ILE A 35 -1.46 13.57 -3.99
CA ILE A 35 -0.02 13.50 -3.78
C ILE A 35 0.31 12.78 -2.47
N ALA A 36 -0.40 13.09 -1.38
CA ALA A 36 -0.17 12.50 -0.07
C ALA A 36 -0.42 10.99 -0.09
N THR A 37 -1.53 10.53 -0.68
CA THR A 37 -1.85 9.09 -0.76
C THR A 37 -0.86 8.33 -1.61
N ASP A 38 -0.47 8.83 -2.79
CA ASP A 38 0.48 8.19 -3.70
C ASP A 38 1.92 8.15 -3.14
N SER A 39 2.27 9.10 -2.27
CA SER A 39 3.56 9.14 -1.57
C SER A 39 3.54 8.46 -0.20
N GLY A 40 2.42 7.83 0.17
CA GLY A 40 2.23 7.25 1.50
C GLY A 40 2.36 8.29 2.61
N PHE A 41 1.73 9.44 2.44
CA PHE A 41 1.90 10.61 3.31
C PHE A 41 3.37 11.00 3.47
N PHE A 42 4.06 11.09 2.31
CA PHE A 42 5.46 11.50 2.20
C PHE A 42 6.47 10.56 2.87
N LYS A 43 6.11 9.27 3.06
CA LYS A 43 6.97 8.24 3.66
C LYS A 43 7.66 7.36 2.62
N TYR A 44 7.17 7.33 1.36
CA TYR A 44 7.70 6.44 0.35
C TYR A 44 8.90 7.04 -0.40
N SER A 45 9.65 6.18 -1.08
CA SER A 45 10.88 6.56 -1.81
C SER A 45 10.64 7.48 -3.02
N ASN A 46 9.39 7.61 -3.48
CA ASN A 46 8.99 8.54 -4.52
C ASN A 46 8.74 9.98 -3.99
N THR A 47 8.91 10.23 -2.69
CA THR A 47 8.87 11.57 -2.11
C THR A 47 10.13 12.34 -2.49
N THR A 48 10.03 13.14 -3.53
CA THR A 48 11.12 13.96 -4.05
C THR A 48 11.05 15.40 -3.51
N PRO A 49 12.14 16.20 -3.59
CA PRO A 49 12.09 17.63 -3.27
C PRO A 49 11.07 18.41 -4.10
N ALA A 50 10.79 17.97 -5.34
CA ALA A 50 9.76 18.59 -6.18
C ALA A 50 8.36 18.35 -5.58
N VAL A 51 8.05 17.12 -5.21
CA VAL A 51 6.77 16.76 -4.55
C VAL A 51 6.54 17.59 -3.28
N LEU A 52 7.57 17.75 -2.45
CA LEU A 52 7.44 18.56 -1.22
C LEU A 52 7.20 20.04 -1.51
N ARG A 53 7.80 20.60 -2.58
CA ARG A 53 7.50 21.98 -3.01
C ARG A 53 6.08 22.12 -3.52
N THR A 54 5.62 21.17 -4.34
CA THR A 54 4.21 21.17 -4.79
C THR A 54 3.27 21.07 -3.59
N ALA A 55 3.55 20.21 -2.62
CA ALA A 55 2.75 20.11 -1.40
C ALA A 55 2.73 21.44 -0.62
N ALA A 56 3.87 22.13 -0.51
CA ALA A 56 3.94 23.45 0.14
C ALA A 56 3.06 24.47 -0.60
N THR A 57 3.14 24.55 -1.93
CA THR A 57 2.28 25.43 -2.74
C THR A 57 0.79 25.14 -2.52
N LEU A 58 0.42 23.87 -2.41
CA LEU A 58 -0.98 23.48 -2.16
C LEU A 58 -1.44 23.89 -0.76
N VAL A 59 -0.58 23.80 0.24
CA VAL A 59 -0.88 24.30 1.60
C VAL A 59 -1.01 25.83 1.61
N GLU A 60 -0.15 26.55 0.90
CA GLU A 60 -0.26 28.00 0.71
C GLU A 60 -1.58 28.39 0.03
N ALA A 61 -2.08 27.56 -0.90
CA ALA A 61 -3.37 27.74 -1.55
C ALA A 61 -4.57 27.30 -0.67
N GLY A 62 -4.32 26.83 0.57
CA GLY A 62 -5.34 26.56 1.58
C GLY A 62 -5.66 25.09 1.80
N ALA A 63 -4.89 24.14 1.26
CA ALA A 63 -5.02 22.73 1.66
C ALA A 63 -4.69 22.59 3.15
N GLU A 64 -5.48 21.77 3.85
CA GLU A 64 -5.37 21.55 5.29
C GLU A 64 -4.90 20.10 5.58
N PRO A 65 -3.58 19.86 5.71
CA PRO A 65 -3.04 18.51 5.91
C PRO A 65 -3.61 17.77 7.12
N ASN A 66 -3.82 18.48 8.24
CA ASN A 66 -4.40 17.90 9.45
C ASN A 66 -5.83 17.40 9.23
N PHE A 67 -6.66 18.19 8.54
CA PHE A 67 -8.03 17.78 8.21
C PHE A 67 -8.03 16.52 7.33
N LEU A 68 -7.11 16.42 6.38
CA LEU A 68 -7.00 15.25 5.52
C LEU A 68 -6.54 14.02 6.32
N SER A 69 -5.54 14.16 7.17
CA SER A 69 -5.07 13.07 8.02
C SER A 69 -6.18 12.58 8.97
N GLU A 70 -6.86 13.49 9.65
CA GLU A 70 -7.97 13.18 10.56
C GLU A 70 -9.17 12.50 9.88
N ASN A 71 -9.33 12.63 8.57
CA ASN A 71 -10.44 12.02 7.83
C ASN A 71 -10.05 10.78 7.01
N PHE A 72 -8.79 10.65 6.60
CA PHE A 72 -8.32 9.56 5.76
C PHE A 72 -7.48 8.50 6.49
N GLU A 73 -6.82 8.87 7.60
CA GLU A 73 -6.03 7.91 8.38
C GLU A 73 -6.81 7.31 9.55
N VAL A 74 -8.01 7.79 9.84
CA VAL A 74 -8.84 7.25 10.94
C VAL A 74 -9.37 5.87 10.59
N ARG A 75 -9.40 5.00 11.58
CA ARG A 75 -9.94 3.65 11.48
C ARG A 75 -11.02 3.43 12.52
N PRO A 76 -12.19 2.91 12.16
CA PRO A 76 -13.20 2.48 13.13
C PRO A 76 -12.63 1.45 14.12
N LEU A 77 -13.18 1.40 15.32
CA LEU A 77 -12.72 0.45 16.35
C LEU A 77 -12.70 -1.00 15.86
N TRP A 78 -13.73 -1.42 15.14
CA TRP A 78 -13.82 -2.77 14.61
C TRP A 78 -12.67 -3.09 13.62
N THR A 79 -12.23 -2.11 12.79
CA THR A 79 -11.07 -2.30 11.90
C THR A 79 -9.79 -2.52 12.71
N LEU A 80 -9.62 -1.80 13.84
CA LEU A 80 -8.47 -2.01 14.74
C LEU A 80 -8.54 -3.37 15.42
N GLN A 81 -9.73 -3.86 15.76
CA GLN A 81 -9.93 -5.22 16.29
C GLN A 81 -9.56 -6.28 15.25
N ARG A 82 -9.98 -6.11 14.00
CA ARG A 82 -9.59 -6.99 12.89
C ARG A 82 -8.09 -6.95 12.61
N LEU A 83 -7.47 -5.78 12.73
CA LEU A 83 -6.02 -5.65 12.65
C LEU A 83 -5.33 -6.41 13.78
N ALA A 84 -5.79 -6.29 15.02
CA ALA A 84 -5.24 -7.02 16.16
C ALA A 84 -5.35 -8.55 15.96
N GLU A 85 -6.48 -9.04 15.45
CA GLU A 85 -6.65 -10.44 15.07
C GLU A 85 -5.63 -10.86 14.00
N SER A 86 -5.47 -10.06 12.96
CA SER A 86 -4.50 -10.32 11.90
C SER A 86 -3.06 -10.31 12.42
N LEU A 87 -2.70 -9.37 13.30
CA LEU A 87 -1.38 -9.30 13.93
C LEU A 87 -1.07 -10.53 14.81
N SER A 88 -2.08 -11.15 15.40
CA SER A 88 -1.89 -12.39 16.18
C SER A 88 -1.44 -13.58 15.34
N THR A 89 -1.59 -13.51 14.01
CA THR A 89 -1.15 -14.52 13.05
C THR A 89 0.23 -14.23 12.44
N LEU A 90 0.92 -13.20 12.95
CA LEU A 90 2.21 -12.78 12.39
C LEU A 90 3.27 -13.87 12.56
N GLU A 91 3.87 -14.26 11.46
CA GLU A 91 4.93 -15.26 11.37
C GLU A 91 6.08 -14.72 10.52
N VAL A 92 7.30 -15.22 10.76
CA VAL A 92 8.49 -14.88 9.99
C VAL A 92 9.16 -16.13 9.45
N TYR A 93 9.71 -16.06 8.23
CA TYR A 93 10.39 -17.14 7.52
C TYR A 93 11.68 -16.63 6.89
N PHE A 94 12.53 -17.55 6.42
CA PHE A 94 13.81 -17.23 5.76
C PHE A 94 14.68 -16.31 6.62
N ASP A 95 14.96 -16.72 7.85
CA ASP A 95 15.74 -15.97 8.84
C ASP A 95 15.19 -14.54 9.12
N GLY A 96 13.86 -14.40 9.05
CA GLY A 96 13.17 -13.14 9.28
C GLY A 96 13.04 -12.22 8.07
N ARG A 97 13.49 -12.64 6.88
CA ARG A 97 13.43 -11.86 5.63
C ARG A 97 12.02 -11.81 5.03
N LEU A 98 11.18 -12.81 5.29
CA LEU A 98 9.75 -12.78 4.98
C LEU A 98 8.96 -12.63 6.28
N ALA A 99 8.11 -11.63 6.36
CA ALA A 99 7.10 -11.49 7.39
C ALA A 99 5.71 -11.60 6.78
N GLU A 100 4.87 -12.44 7.36
CA GLU A 100 3.54 -12.67 6.84
C GLU A 100 2.49 -12.67 7.93
N MET A 101 1.30 -12.21 7.59
CA MET A 101 0.12 -12.29 8.44
C MET A 101 -1.13 -12.51 7.62
N SER A 102 -2.21 -12.93 8.25
CA SER A 102 -3.42 -13.33 7.56
C SER A 102 -4.69 -12.96 8.32
N ILE A 103 -5.81 -12.98 7.59
CA ILE A 103 -7.14 -12.86 8.16
C ILE A 103 -8.14 -13.67 7.34
N ILE A 104 -9.16 -14.20 8.00
CA ILE A 104 -10.33 -14.78 7.36
C ILE A 104 -11.44 -13.72 7.38
N THR A 105 -12.02 -13.38 6.22
CA THR A 105 -13.09 -12.41 6.15
C THR A 105 -14.37 -12.94 6.78
N GLN A 106 -15.14 -12.03 7.35
CA GLN A 106 -16.50 -12.25 7.83
C GLN A 106 -17.49 -11.58 6.87
N ASP A 107 -18.74 -12.01 6.87
CA ASP A 107 -19.75 -11.49 5.94
C ASP A 107 -19.99 -9.98 6.11
N GLU A 108 -19.80 -9.47 7.34
CA GLU A 108 -19.97 -8.05 7.68
C GLU A 108 -18.74 -7.19 7.35
N ASP A 109 -17.59 -7.79 6.95
CA ASP A 109 -16.38 -7.02 6.66
C ASP A 109 -16.57 -6.17 5.39
N PRO A 110 -16.53 -4.85 5.46
CA PRO A 110 -16.66 -4.00 4.28
C PRO A 110 -15.51 -4.22 3.30
N ALA A 111 -15.78 -3.97 2.02
CA ALA A 111 -14.73 -4.00 0.99
C ALA A 111 -13.59 -3.02 1.36
N GLY A 112 -12.34 -3.47 1.24
CA GLY A 112 -11.17 -2.62 1.49
C GLY A 112 -10.79 -2.44 2.96
N PHE A 113 -11.52 -2.99 3.95
CA PHE A 113 -11.26 -2.77 5.38
C PHE A 113 -9.82 -3.04 5.81
N SER A 114 -9.14 -3.96 5.14
CA SER A 114 -7.77 -4.38 5.43
C SER A 114 -6.70 -3.63 4.61
N GLU A 115 -7.08 -2.51 4.00
CA GLU A 115 -6.12 -1.68 3.27
C GLU A 115 -5.03 -1.16 4.21
N GLY A 116 -3.77 -1.29 3.79
CA GLY A 116 -2.60 -0.93 4.59
C GLY A 116 -2.21 -1.98 5.65
N PHE A 117 -2.94 -3.07 5.85
CA PHE A 117 -2.54 -4.09 6.83
C PHE A 117 -1.18 -4.70 6.51
N VAL A 118 -0.85 -4.87 5.23
CA VAL A 118 0.45 -5.40 4.78
C VAL A 118 1.65 -4.54 5.20
N ASP A 119 1.46 -3.28 5.57
CA ASP A 119 2.55 -2.41 6.02
C ASP A 119 3.03 -2.74 7.44
N PHE A 120 2.20 -3.42 8.24
CA PHE A 120 2.61 -3.86 9.59
C PHE A 120 3.71 -4.93 9.55
N PRO A 121 3.58 -6.07 8.88
CA PRO A 121 4.68 -7.02 8.74
C PRO A 121 5.88 -6.41 7.99
N ARG A 122 5.66 -5.50 7.04
CA ARG A 122 6.75 -4.78 6.35
C ARG A 122 7.55 -3.89 7.30
N SER A 123 6.98 -3.42 8.42
CA SER A 123 7.67 -2.58 9.38
C SER A 123 8.76 -3.33 10.18
N ILE A 124 8.77 -4.67 10.17
CA ILE A 124 9.80 -5.47 10.84
C ILE A 124 11.15 -5.19 10.19
N PRO A 125 12.20 -4.82 10.95
CA PRO A 125 13.47 -4.37 10.38
C PRO A 125 14.11 -5.40 9.44
N THR A 126 14.09 -6.68 9.79
CA THR A 126 14.67 -7.78 9.01
C THR A 126 13.84 -8.18 7.79
N ALA A 127 12.54 -7.87 7.79
CA ALA A 127 11.66 -8.25 6.69
C ALA A 127 12.02 -7.48 5.41
N GLU A 128 12.44 -8.19 4.38
CA GLU A 128 12.64 -7.68 3.03
C GLU A 128 11.35 -7.72 2.22
N VAL A 129 10.53 -8.75 2.46
CA VAL A 129 9.19 -8.93 1.89
C VAL A 129 8.18 -9.09 3.02
N ALA A 130 7.03 -8.47 2.83
CA ALA A 130 5.83 -8.66 3.63
C ALA A 130 4.72 -9.24 2.78
N ALA A 131 4.02 -10.24 3.31
CA ALA A 131 2.85 -10.84 2.70
C ALA A 131 1.64 -10.72 3.64
N PHE A 132 0.53 -10.28 3.09
CA PHE A 132 -0.75 -10.27 3.79
C PHE A 132 -1.76 -11.09 3.01
N TYR A 133 -2.36 -12.06 3.69
CA TYR A 133 -3.33 -12.98 3.11
C TYR A 133 -4.72 -12.68 3.68
N LYS A 134 -5.66 -12.48 2.78
CA LYS A 134 -7.07 -12.34 3.11
C LYS A 134 -7.86 -13.48 2.49
N GLN A 135 -8.25 -14.46 3.29
CA GLN A 135 -9.13 -15.52 2.84
C GLN A 135 -10.54 -14.96 2.72
N VAL A 136 -11.07 -14.90 1.50
CA VAL A 136 -12.37 -14.33 1.19
C VAL A 136 -13.48 -15.37 1.36
N ASP A 137 -13.19 -16.61 0.95
CA ASP A 137 -14.06 -17.78 1.10
C ASP A 137 -13.21 -19.05 1.20
N SER A 138 -13.84 -20.21 1.19
CA SER A 138 -13.15 -21.50 1.33
C SER A 138 -12.18 -21.85 0.19
N ALA A 139 -12.28 -21.16 -0.95
CA ALA A 139 -11.53 -21.45 -2.18
C ALA A 139 -10.82 -20.23 -2.78
N THR A 140 -10.88 -19.06 -2.10
CA THR A 140 -10.34 -17.82 -2.62
C THR A 140 -9.53 -17.08 -1.55
N THR A 141 -8.25 -16.85 -1.81
CA THR A 141 -7.37 -16.05 -0.96
C THR A 141 -6.77 -14.90 -1.76
N ARG A 142 -7.01 -13.66 -1.32
CA ARG A 142 -6.31 -12.48 -1.87
C ARG A 142 -4.99 -12.31 -1.16
N VAL A 143 -3.94 -12.05 -1.92
CA VAL A 143 -2.58 -11.85 -1.41
C VAL A 143 -2.10 -10.47 -1.78
N SER A 144 -1.61 -9.74 -0.80
CA SER A 144 -0.91 -8.46 -0.99
C SER A 144 0.55 -8.61 -0.62
N LEU A 145 1.45 -8.22 -1.51
CA LEU A 145 2.90 -8.27 -1.33
C LEU A 145 3.48 -6.86 -1.28
N ARG A 146 4.41 -6.65 -0.38
CA ARG A 146 5.22 -5.42 -0.31
C ARG A 146 6.68 -5.80 -0.10
N SER A 147 7.60 -5.00 -0.64
CA SER A 147 9.02 -5.23 -0.41
C SER A 147 9.78 -3.95 -0.09
N LYS A 148 10.96 -4.10 0.51
CA LYS A 148 11.92 -3.02 0.70
C LYS A 148 12.88 -2.87 -0.49
N GLY A 149 13.11 -3.93 -1.27
CA GLY A 149 14.05 -3.90 -2.40
C GLY A 149 13.91 -5.05 -3.39
N MET A 150 13.04 -6.03 -3.11
CA MET A 150 12.84 -7.21 -3.96
C MET A 150 11.71 -6.97 -4.98
N ASN A 151 11.81 -7.57 -6.16
CA ASN A 151 10.77 -7.49 -7.19
C ASN A 151 9.60 -8.44 -6.88
N VAL A 152 8.63 -7.96 -6.13
CA VAL A 152 7.43 -8.76 -5.79
C VAL A 152 6.41 -8.83 -6.92
N ALA A 153 6.53 -7.99 -7.97
CA ALA A 153 5.68 -8.10 -9.16
C ALA A 153 5.91 -9.43 -9.86
N GLN A 154 7.18 -9.85 -10.05
CA GLN A 154 7.50 -11.14 -10.66
C GLN A 154 6.92 -12.32 -9.87
N VAL A 155 6.93 -12.25 -8.54
CA VAL A 155 6.32 -13.27 -7.68
C VAL A 155 4.81 -13.33 -7.92
N ALA A 156 4.14 -12.18 -7.92
CA ALA A 156 2.70 -12.12 -8.18
C ALA A 156 2.35 -12.61 -9.60
N GLU A 157 3.08 -12.18 -10.61
CA GLU A 157 2.90 -12.59 -12.02
C GLU A 157 3.05 -14.09 -12.23
N SER A 158 4.03 -14.73 -11.56
CA SER A 158 4.22 -16.18 -11.63
C SER A 158 3.03 -16.99 -11.09
N LEU A 159 2.18 -16.34 -10.31
CA LEU A 159 0.97 -16.92 -9.69
C LEU A 159 -0.33 -16.31 -10.24
N GLY A 160 -0.26 -15.65 -11.41
CA GLY A 160 -1.44 -15.09 -12.09
C GLY A 160 -1.90 -13.71 -11.58
N GLY A 161 -1.08 -13.02 -10.82
CA GLY A 161 -1.32 -11.68 -10.34
C GLY A 161 -0.51 -10.61 -11.08
N GLY A 162 -0.20 -9.50 -10.41
CA GLY A 162 0.60 -8.42 -10.98
C GLY A 162 0.81 -7.26 -10.01
N GLY A 163 1.42 -6.20 -10.50
CA GLY A 163 1.66 -4.99 -9.73
C GLY A 163 2.95 -4.29 -10.11
N HIS A 164 3.48 -3.55 -9.15
CA HIS A 164 4.73 -2.81 -9.28
C HIS A 164 5.87 -3.53 -8.55
N TYR A 165 7.10 -3.13 -8.86
CA TYR A 165 8.33 -3.71 -8.31
C TYR A 165 8.26 -3.98 -6.80
N ARG A 166 7.74 -3.01 -6.00
CA ARG A 166 7.68 -3.08 -4.53
C ARG A 166 6.28 -3.29 -3.96
N ALA A 167 5.26 -3.40 -4.80
CA ALA A 167 3.87 -3.52 -4.37
C ALA A 167 3.08 -4.31 -5.41
N ALA A 168 2.73 -5.53 -5.10
CA ALA A 168 2.01 -6.42 -5.99
C ALA A 168 0.92 -7.19 -5.25
N GLY A 169 0.05 -7.84 -6.00
CA GLY A 169 -1.00 -8.67 -5.43
C GLY A 169 -1.57 -9.65 -6.41
N LEU A 170 -2.26 -10.65 -5.89
CA LEU A 170 -2.95 -11.66 -6.67
C LEU A 170 -4.20 -12.16 -5.95
N THR A 171 -5.07 -12.78 -6.71
CA THR A 171 -6.15 -13.60 -6.19
C THR A 171 -5.79 -15.06 -6.41
N PHE A 172 -5.51 -15.77 -5.35
CA PHE A 172 -5.15 -17.18 -5.37
C PHE A 172 -6.42 -18.04 -5.29
N SER A 173 -6.59 -18.98 -6.23
CA SER A 173 -7.68 -19.95 -6.19
C SER A 173 -7.26 -21.12 -5.28
N GLY A 174 -7.68 -21.06 -4.03
CA GLY A 174 -7.35 -22.04 -3.01
C GLY A 174 -7.46 -21.46 -1.59
N THR A 175 -7.20 -22.31 -0.63
CA THR A 175 -7.24 -22.00 0.80
C THR A 175 -6.08 -21.10 1.22
N LEU A 176 -6.21 -20.50 2.40
CA LEU A 176 -5.14 -19.70 3.03
C LEU A 176 -3.82 -20.48 3.13
N SER A 177 -3.89 -21.74 3.53
CA SER A 177 -2.69 -22.59 3.68
C SER A 177 -1.99 -22.85 2.36
N GLU A 178 -2.75 -23.13 1.30
CA GLU A 178 -2.20 -23.33 -0.06
C GLU A 178 -1.59 -22.04 -0.59
N ALA A 179 -2.24 -20.90 -0.40
CA ALA A 179 -1.72 -19.59 -0.78
C ALA A 179 -0.38 -19.28 -0.08
N LYS A 180 -0.29 -19.49 1.24
CA LYS A 180 0.95 -19.33 2.00
C LYS A 180 2.08 -20.19 1.45
N LEU A 181 1.81 -21.47 1.19
CA LEU A 181 2.80 -22.40 0.62
C LEU A 181 3.26 -21.96 -0.77
N ALA A 182 2.34 -21.55 -1.65
CA ALA A 182 2.67 -21.08 -3.01
C ALA A 182 3.55 -19.83 -2.99
N ILE A 183 3.22 -18.86 -2.15
CA ILE A 183 4.02 -17.62 -2.01
C ILE A 183 5.42 -17.94 -1.47
N ARG A 184 5.54 -18.76 -0.42
CA ARG A 184 6.84 -19.14 0.13
C ARG A 184 7.68 -19.88 -0.90
N ALA A 185 7.09 -20.81 -1.67
CA ALA A 185 7.78 -21.53 -2.74
C ALA A 185 8.27 -20.58 -3.86
N ALA A 186 7.46 -19.60 -4.23
CA ALA A 186 7.85 -18.61 -5.24
C ALA A 186 8.93 -17.64 -4.75
N LEU A 187 8.98 -17.36 -3.45
CA LEU A 187 10.00 -16.50 -2.83
C LEU A 187 11.31 -17.22 -2.51
N ALA A 188 11.29 -18.53 -2.26
CA ALA A 188 12.46 -19.30 -1.83
C ALA A 188 13.72 -19.07 -2.71
N PRO A 189 13.65 -19.14 -4.06
CA PRO A 189 14.83 -18.89 -4.90
C PRO A 189 15.42 -17.46 -4.77
N LEU A 190 14.61 -16.50 -4.35
CA LEU A 190 14.99 -15.10 -4.17
C LEU A 190 15.51 -14.82 -2.75
N MET A 191 15.20 -15.71 -1.80
CA MET A 191 15.54 -15.59 -0.39
C MET A 191 16.74 -16.45 0.01
N GLU A 192 17.09 -17.47 -0.77
CA GLU A 192 18.19 -18.41 -0.48
C GLU A 192 19.51 -18.04 -1.18
N GLY A 193 19.48 -17.00 -2.02
CA GLY A 193 20.66 -16.42 -2.71
C GLY A 193 21.11 -15.17 -2.01
#